data_d0ffbaae1a02d201b48694cceaf206d5
#
_entry.id   d0ffbaae1a02d201b48694cceaf206d5
#
_cell.length_a   1.000
_cell.length_b   1.000
_cell.length_c   1.000
_cell.angle_alpha   90.00
_cell.angle_beta   90.00
_cell.angle_gamma   90.00
#
_symmetry.space_group_name_H-M   'P 1'
#
loop_
_entity.id
_entity.type
_entity.pdbx_description
1 polymer ?
#
loop_
_entity_poly.entity_id
_entity_poly.type
_entity_poly.pdbx_seq_one_letter_code
_entity_poly.pdbx_strand_id
1 'polypeptide(L)'
;MRHARWFGLVCVAMLAMSATTQSSGQSERPRVERFTIDVPAGVLRDLDERLARTRWPDQLPGTGWSYGADTAYLRELVDYWQKDYDWRAQERALNRFEHYRATIDGTRIHFVHARSRDPNAIPILLLHGWPSSFVQMLDIIPLLTDPAAHGMPNAPSFNVVAASLPGFGFSDIPTRPGVGFATSAELMAKLMHDALGYERYGVRGSDLGGVIVRQMALLHPDQVIGVHLTGIIGAAGASPPYTAAEQKFIDAVAKVEPELAYARLQTSKPQTLAHALNDSPAGLAAWIVEKFRAWSDCNGDVESRFTKDELITNLMVYWVTGTAPSSVRMYYDFVREPLKAGRVETPVGMLMSTKDLFPAAPREFGERLLNVQHWAETDRGGHFLEWEEPEIVARDMQTFFGGLPR
;
A
#
# COMPACT_ATOMS: atom_id res chain seq x y z
N MET A 1 8.70 -84.67 -21.54
CA MET A 1 8.72 -84.94 -23.03
C MET A 1 8.76 -83.58 -23.74
N ARG A 2 9.71 -83.53 -24.68
CA ARG A 2 9.88 -82.63 -25.83
C ARG A 2 10.27 -81.19 -25.57
N HIS A 3 11.50 -80.99 -25.92
CA HIS A 3 12.29 -79.84 -26.33
C HIS A 3 11.62 -78.95 -27.40
N ALA A 4 11.90 -77.65 -27.36
CA ALA A 4 12.30 -76.95 -28.58
C ALA A 4 13.07 -75.65 -28.18
N ARG A 5 14.32 -75.63 -28.59
CA ARG A 5 15.20 -74.43 -28.66
C ARG A 5 14.77 -73.61 -29.88
N TRP A 6 14.85 -72.26 -29.76
CA TRP A 6 15.15 -71.45 -30.93
C TRP A 6 15.99 -70.21 -30.55
N PHE A 7 16.92 -69.99 -31.40
CA PHE A 7 18.06 -69.08 -31.42
C PHE A 7 17.68 -67.57 -31.39
N GLY A 8 18.48 -66.80 -30.81
CA GLY A 8 19.08 -65.50 -30.79
C GLY A 8 18.91 -64.56 -31.97
N LEU A 9 18.79 -63.30 -31.63
CA LEU A 9 19.31 -62.21 -32.45
C LEU A 9 19.68 -61.03 -31.44
N VAL A 10 20.98 -60.75 -31.40
CA VAL A 10 21.51 -59.61 -30.68
C VAL A 10 21.36 -58.40 -31.58
N CYS A 11 20.42 -57.48 -31.26
CA CYS A 11 20.39 -56.14 -31.84
C CYS A 11 21.12 -55.18 -30.89
N VAL A 12 22.32 -54.78 -31.29
CA VAL A 12 23.05 -53.67 -30.69
C VAL A 12 22.34 -52.36 -31.08
N ALA A 13 21.57 -51.81 -30.15
CA ALA A 13 21.03 -50.44 -30.27
C ALA A 13 22.07 -49.46 -29.79
N MET A 14 22.69 -48.70 -30.69
CA MET A 14 23.47 -47.53 -30.37
C MET A 14 22.52 -46.46 -29.77
N LEU A 15 22.63 -46.19 -28.47
CA LEU A 15 22.03 -45.04 -27.85
C LEU A 15 22.83 -43.78 -28.30
N ALA A 16 22.25 -43.02 -29.21
CA ALA A 16 22.68 -41.63 -29.44
C ALA A 16 22.28 -40.82 -28.22
N MET A 17 23.24 -40.46 -27.38
CA MET A 17 23.06 -39.44 -26.35
C MET A 17 22.88 -38.08 -27.04
N SER A 18 21.62 -37.64 -27.18
CA SER A 18 21.31 -36.26 -27.50
C SER A 18 21.64 -35.42 -26.26
N ALA A 19 22.74 -34.73 -26.32
CA ALA A 19 23.05 -33.68 -25.36
C ALA A 19 22.00 -32.56 -25.53
N THR A 20 20.97 -32.56 -24.68
CA THR A 20 20.13 -31.39 -24.48
C THR A 20 20.97 -30.30 -23.81
N THR A 21 21.43 -29.35 -24.60
CA THR A 21 21.93 -28.09 -24.11
C THR A 21 20.80 -27.44 -23.33
N GLN A 22 20.85 -27.51 -21.99
CA GLN A 22 20.08 -26.62 -21.13
C GLN A 22 20.58 -25.20 -21.45
N SER A 23 19.81 -24.48 -22.25
CA SER A 23 19.92 -23.04 -22.33
C SER A 23 19.70 -22.52 -20.91
N SER A 24 20.75 -21.97 -20.33
CA SER A 24 20.65 -21.13 -19.14
C SER A 24 19.83 -19.92 -19.54
N GLY A 25 18.52 -20.01 -19.35
CA GLY A 25 17.60 -18.89 -19.53
C GLY A 25 18.05 -17.77 -18.58
N GLN A 26 18.73 -16.78 -19.11
CA GLN A 26 18.71 -15.47 -18.48
C GLN A 26 17.23 -15.12 -18.39
N SER A 27 16.68 -15.02 -17.18
CA SER A 27 15.35 -14.51 -16.97
C SER A 27 15.30 -13.12 -17.60
N GLU A 28 14.53 -12.95 -18.68
CA GLU A 28 14.32 -11.61 -19.24
C GLU A 28 13.84 -10.70 -18.11
N ARG A 29 14.42 -9.49 -18.08
CA ARG A 29 13.96 -8.47 -17.10
C ARG A 29 12.46 -8.24 -17.27
N PRO A 30 11.71 -8.06 -16.16
CA PRO A 30 10.29 -7.77 -16.26
C PRO A 30 10.03 -6.59 -17.17
N ARG A 31 9.03 -6.72 -18.05
CA ARG A 31 8.67 -5.64 -18.98
C ARG A 31 8.06 -4.48 -18.22
N VAL A 32 8.67 -3.30 -18.37
CA VAL A 32 8.14 -2.02 -17.87
C VAL A 32 7.61 -1.22 -19.05
N GLU A 33 6.38 -0.74 -18.94
CA GLU A 33 5.73 0.05 -19.97
C GLU A 33 5.12 1.32 -19.40
N ARG A 34 5.10 2.41 -20.18
CA ARG A 34 4.39 3.63 -19.81
C ARG A 34 2.90 3.32 -19.70
N PHE A 35 2.28 3.94 -18.72
CA PHE A 35 0.85 3.88 -18.49
C PHE A 35 0.28 5.29 -18.42
N THR A 36 -0.90 5.49 -18.95
CA THR A 36 -1.66 6.73 -18.83
C THR A 36 -3.02 6.39 -18.26
N ILE A 37 -3.46 7.14 -17.27
CA ILE A 37 -4.81 7.02 -16.74
C ILE A 37 -5.75 7.61 -17.81
N ASP A 38 -6.61 6.76 -18.36
CA ASP A 38 -7.61 7.14 -19.37
C ASP A 38 -8.88 6.32 -19.11
N VAL A 39 -9.76 6.87 -18.28
CA VAL A 39 -10.99 6.20 -17.88
C VAL A 39 -12.03 6.30 -18.99
N PRO A 40 -12.57 5.19 -19.51
CA PRO A 40 -13.58 5.21 -20.54
C PRO A 40 -14.81 6.03 -20.13
N ALA A 41 -15.32 6.87 -21.04
CA ALA A 41 -16.50 7.71 -20.79
C ALA A 41 -17.74 6.90 -20.36
N GLY A 42 -17.83 5.63 -20.75
CA GLY A 42 -18.90 4.72 -20.33
C GLY A 42 -18.87 4.44 -18.83
N VAL A 43 -17.69 4.32 -18.22
CA VAL A 43 -17.53 4.10 -16.77
C VAL A 43 -17.99 5.33 -15.99
N LEU A 44 -17.67 6.52 -16.49
CA LEU A 44 -18.11 7.78 -15.85
C LEU A 44 -19.62 7.98 -15.95
N ARG A 45 -20.23 7.63 -17.07
CA ARG A 45 -21.69 7.67 -17.22
C ARG A 45 -22.41 6.68 -16.28
N ASP A 46 -21.90 5.44 -16.17
CA ASP A 46 -22.46 4.45 -15.24
C ASP A 46 -22.35 4.94 -13.79
N LEU A 47 -21.23 5.56 -13.42
CA LEU A 47 -21.06 6.19 -12.11
C LEU A 47 -22.11 7.27 -11.86
N ASP A 48 -22.26 8.20 -12.80
CA ASP A 48 -23.19 9.32 -12.69
C ASP A 48 -24.66 8.83 -12.53
N GLU A 49 -25.05 7.82 -13.33
CA GLU A 49 -26.36 7.17 -13.21
C GLU A 49 -26.57 6.49 -11.85
N ARG A 50 -25.53 5.90 -11.26
CA ARG A 50 -25.61 5.25 -9.94
C ARG A 50 -25.68 6.27 -8.81
N LEU A 51 -24.93 7.36 -8.88
CA LEU A 51 -25.00 8.48 -7.93
C LEU A 51 -26.41 9.07 -7.94
N ALA A 52 -26.99 9.35 -9.12
CA ALA A 52 -28.35 9.88 -9.26
C ALA A 52 -29.44 8.96 -8.70
N ARG A 53 -29.21 7.66 -8.70
CA ARG A 53 -30.18 6.64 -8.21
C ARG A 53 -29.86 6.14 -6.81
N THR A 54 -29.00 6.82 -6.04
CA THR A 54 -28.66 6.43 -4.68
C THR A 54 -29.89 6.30 -3.79
N ARG A 55 -30.07 5.13 -3.19
CA ARG A 55 -31.13 4.87 -2.21
C ARG A 55 -30.58 5.14 -0.81
N TRP A 56 -30.94 6.28 -0.28
CA TRP A 56 -30.47 6.70 1.04
C TRP A 56 -31.18 5.91 2.16
N PRO A 57 -30.43 5.41 3.16
CA PRO A 57 -31.02 4.87 4.38
C PRO A 57 -31.63 6.01 5.21
N ASP A 58 -32.49 5.66 6.15
CA ASP A 58 -32.85 6.53 7.25
C ASP A 58 -31.68 6.68 8.24
N GLN A 59 -31.74 7.71 9.05
CA GLN A 59 -30.82 7.94 10.15
C GLN A 59 -31.60 8.48 11.36
N LEU A 60 -31.27 7.98 12.55
CA LEU A 60 -31.90 8.46 13.77
C LEU A 60 -31.53 9.94 14.01
N PRO A 61 -32.50 10.80 14.35
CA PRO A 61 -32.23 12.22 14.58
C PRO A 61 -31.17 12.44 15.67
N GLY A 62 -30.21 13.33 15.40
CA GLY A 62 -29.19 13.74 16.37
C GLY A 62 -28.03 12.74 16.55
N THR A 63 -28.00 11.63 15.81
CA THR A 63 -26.89 10.66 15.94
C THR A 63 -25.61 11.08 15.21
N GLY A 64 -25.71 11.87 14.13
CA GLY A 64 -24.54 12.26 13.34
C GLY A 64 -23.66 11.04 13.01
N TRP A 65 -22.38 11.12 13.30
CA TRP A 65 -21.41 10.05 13.05
C TRP A 65 -21.36 8.94 14.12
N SER A 66 -22.21 8.99 15.16
CA SER A 66 -22.15 8.00 16.26
C SER A 66 -22.47 6.57 15.84
N TYR A 67 -23.25 6.40 14.77
CA TYR A 67 -23.63 5.11 14.20
C TYR A 67 -22.85 4.75 12.94
N GLY A 68 -21.78 5.47 12.65
CA GLY A 68 -21.00 5.37 11.43
C GLY A 68 -21.16 6.60 10.55
N ALA A 69 -21.08 6.45 9.24
CA ALA A 69 -21.10 7.56 8.30
C ALA A 69 -22.40 8.38 8.38
N ASP A 70 -22.27 9.69 8.58
CA ASP A 70 -23.40 10.63 8.64
C ASP A 70 -24.09 10.76 7.28
N THR A 71 -25.37 10.48 7.23
CA THR A 71 -26.15 10.51 5.98
C THR A 71 -26.28 11.93 5.41
N ALA A 72 -26.31 12.96 6.25
CA ALA A 72 -26.41 14.35 5.78
C ALA A 72 -25.11 14.75 5.07
N TYR A 73 -23.97 14.47 5.68
CA TYR A 73 -22.67 14.71 5.07
C TYR A 73 -22.48 13.92 3.78
N LEU A 74 -22.84 12.63 3.79
CA LEU A 74 -22.71 11.81 2.58
C LEU A 74 -23.60 12.29 1.42
N ARG A 75 -24.79 12.81 1.72
CA ARG A 75 -25.65 13.42 0.69
C ARG A 75 -24.96 14.63 0.05
N GLU A 76 -24.36 15.48 0.88
CA GLU A 76 -23.62 16.64 0.41
C GLU A 76 -22.42 16.24 -0.44
N LEU A 77 -21.63 15.27 0.01
CA LEU A 77 -20.48 14.77 -0.72
C LEU A 77 -20.87 14.13 -2.06
N VAL A 78 -21.93 13.32 -2.09
CA VAL A 78 -22.42 12.67 -3.31
C VAL A 78 -23.01 13.71 -4.28
N ASP A 79 -23.69 14.73 -3.77
CA ASP A 79 -24.22 15.83 -4.58
C ASP A 79 -23.07 16.62 -5.23
N TYR A 80 -22.02 16.93 -4.47
CA TYR A 80 -20.81 17.55 -4.97
C TYR A 80 -20.11 16.65 -6.00
N TRP A 81 -20.00 15.34 -5.72
CA TRP A 81 -19.38 14.37 -6.64
C TRP A 81 -20.07 14.34 -8.00
N GLN A 82 -21.39 14.43 -8.00
CA GLN A 82 -22.20 14.39 -9.22
C GLN A 82 -22.19 15.71 -9.99
N LYS A 83 -22.14 16.88 -9.31
CA LYS A 83 -22.40 18.17 -9.93
C LYS A 83 -21.16 19.02 -10.18
N ASP A 84 -20.21 18.96 -9.24
CA ASP A 84 -19.12 19.92 -9.16
C ASP A 84 -17.75 19.28 -9.39
N TYR A 85 -17.61 17.98 -9.06
CA TYR A 85 -16.35 17.25 -9.22
C TYR A 85 -16.04 16.93 -10.68
N ASP A 86 -14.88 17.39 -11.17
CA ASP A 86 -14.40 17.13 -12.55
C ASP A 86 -13.33 16.02 -12.55
N TRP A 87 -13.75 14.77 -12.77
CA TRP A 87 -12.79 13.67 -12.93
C TRP A 87 -11.74 13.94 -14.00
N ARG A 88 -12.12 14.55 -15.12
CA ARG A 88 -11.17 14.81 -16.22
C ARG A 88 -10.09 15.82 -15.82
N ALA A 89 -10.41 16.78 -14.95
CA ALA A 89 -9.41 17.66 -14.36
C ALA A 89 -8.46 16.89 -13.44
N GLN A 90 -8.98 16.00 -12.59
CA GLN A 90 -8.17 15.17 -11.68
C GLN A 90 -7.33 14.15 -12.47
N GLU A 91 -7.90 13.50 -13.48
CA GLU A 91 -7.18 12.58 -14.36
C GLU A 91 -5.99 13.27 -15.05
N ARG A 92 -6.17 14.51 -15.52
CA ARG A 92 -5.05 15.31 -16.05
C ARG A 92 -4.03 15.67 -14.97
N ALA A 93 -4.48 15.96 -13.76
CA ALA A 93 -3.59 16.26 -12.62
C ALA A 93 -2.76 15.04 -12.22
N LEU A 94 -3.37 13.86 -12.13
CA LEU A 94 -2.68 12.60 -11.88
C LEU A 94 -1.66 12.29 -12.99
N ASN A 95 -2.04 12.45 -14.24
CA ASN A 95 -1.17 12.21 -15.40
C ASN A 95 -0.01 13.22 -15.56
N ARG A 96 0.11 14.22 -14.70
CA ARG A 96 1.34 15.05 -14.61
C ARG A 96 2.52 14.26 -14.07
N PHE A 97 2.27 13.19 -13.31
CA PHE A 97 3.27 12.23 -12.91
C PHE A 97 3.49 11.19 -14.00
N GLU A 98 4.69 10.64 -14.07
CA GLU A 98 4.98 9.53 -14.99
C GLU A 98 4.52 8.20 -14.40
N HIS A 99 3.48 7.65 -14.98
CA HIS A 99 2.93 6.35 -14.59
C HIS A 99 3.50 5.23 -15.44
N TYR A 100 3.68 4.08 -14.81
CA TYR A 100 4.19 2.87 -15.44
C TYR A 100 3.45 1.63 -14.94
N ARG A 101 3.57 0.55 -15.71
CA ARG A 101 3.22 -0.80 -15.28
C ARG A 101 4.40 -1.75 -15.53
N ALA A 102 4.73 -2.58 -14.53
CA ALA A 102 5.69 -3.67 -14.68
C ALA A 102 4.98 -5.01 -14.57
N THR A 103 5.25 -5.94 -15.50
CA THR A 103 4.72 -7.31 -15.40
C THR A 103 5.71 -8.17 -14.62
N ILE A 104 5.34 -8.56 -13.40
CA ILE A 104 6.16 -9.32 -12.46
C ILE A 104 5.41 -10.60 -12.10
N ASP A 105 5.98 -11.75 -12.38
CA ASP A 105 5.36 -13.07 -12.14
C ASP A 105 3.92 -13.16 -12.69
N GLY A 106 3.68 -12.53 -13.85
CA GLY A 106 2.37 -12.50 -14.52
C GLY A 106 1.38 -11.48 -13.92
N THR A 107 1.76 -10.68 -12.93
CA THR A 107 0.95 -9.62 -12.34
C THR A 107 1.48 -8.26 -12.78
N ARG A 108 0.62 -7.41 -13.34
CA ARG A 108 0.99 -6.03 -13.68
C ARG A 108 0.87 -5.16 -12.43
N ILE A 109 1.98 -4.56 -12.02
CA ILE A 109 2.06 -3.63 -10.91
C ILE A 109 2.14 -2.21 -11.49
N HIS A 110 1.20 -1.38 -11.12
CA HIS A 110 1.17 0.05 -11.44
C HIS A 110 2.03 0.83 -10.43
N PHE A 111 2.76 1.82 -10.93
CA PHE A 111 3.52 2.74 -10.08
C PHE A 111 3.76 4.09 -10.76
N VAL A 112 3.93 5.11 -9.95
CA VAL A 112 4.52 6.39 -10.34
C VAL A 112 6.04 6.29 -10.16
N HIS A 113 6.82 6.73 -11.14
CA HIS A 113 8.27 6.78 -11.02
C HIS A 113 8.78 8.20 -11.29
N ALA A 114 9.16 8.90 -10.24
CA ALA A 114 9.69 10.25 -10.30
C ALA A 114 11.18 10.25 -9.95
N ARG A 115 12.01 10.70 -10.89
CA ARG A 115 13.46 10.74 -10.72
C ARG A 115 13.93 12.13 -10.34
N SER A 116 14.84 12.20 -9.38
CA SER A 116 15.61 13.40 -9.10
C SER A 116 16.58 13.71 -10.24
N ARG A 117 16.99 14.96 -10.34
CA ARG A 117 18.12 15.39 -11.20
C ARG A 117 19.48 15.11 -10.58
N ASP A 118 19.52 14.81 -9.28
CA ASP A 118 20.74 14.43 -8.59
C ASP A 118 21.14 12.99 -8.97
N PRO A 119 22.33 12.78 -9.57
CA PRO A 119 22.78 11.43 -9.93
C PRO A 119 23.00 10.51 -8.71
N ASN A 120 23.14 11.09 -7.50
CA ASN A 120 23.31 10.36 -6.26
C ASN A 120 22.00 10.17 -5.47
N ALA A 121 20.86 10.46 -6.10
CA ALA A 121 19.56 10.31 -5.47
C ALA A 121 19.31 8.87 -5.01
N ILE A 122 18.81 8.73 -3.79
CA ILE A 122 18.53 7.43 -3.18
C ILE A 122 17.26 6.84 -3.81
N PRO A 123 17.30 5.63 -4.39
CA PRO A 123 16.08 4.96 -4.81
C PRO A 123 15.20 4.65 -3.61
N ILE A 124 13.91 4.97 -3.68
CA ILE A 124 12.98 4.70 -2.59
C ILE A 124 11.63 4.22 -3.10
N LEU A 125 11.10 3.18 -2.45
CA LEU A 125 9.75 2.70 -2.65
C LEU A 125 8.82 3.25 -1.57
N LEU A 126 7.70 3.83 -1.99
CA LEU A 126 6.63 4.30 -1.12
C LEU A 126 5.40 3.40 -1.29
N LEU A 127 4.88 2.86 -0.19
CA LEU A 127 3.70 2.00 -0.19
C LEU A 127 2.60 2.56 0.72
N HIS A 128 1.43 2.71 0.13
CA HIS A 128 0.20 3.13 0.80
C HIS A 128 -0.46 1.97 1.56
N GLY A 129 -1.52 2.28 2.30
CA GLY A 129 -2.38 1.32 2.97
C GLY A 129 -3.84 1.37 2.51
N TRP A 130 -4.74 0.86 3.35
CA TRP A 130 -6.18 0.91 3.17
C TRP A 130 -6.79 1.89 4.20
N PRO A 131 -7.76 2.73 3.83
CA PRO A 131 -8.48 2.85 2.56
C PRO A 131 -7.91 3.91 1.60
N SER A 132 -6.63 4.22 1.70
CA SER A 132 -5.98 5.13 0.77
C SER A 132 -5.53 4.41 -0.51
N SER A 133 -4.81 5.12 -1.37
CA SER A 133 -4.24 4.62 -2.61
C SER A 133 -2.88 5.29 -2.86
N PHE A 134 -2.26 5.01 -4.02
CA PHE A 134 -1.02 5.69 -4.41
C PHE A 134 -1.14 7.23 -4.41
N VAL A 135 -2.38 7.76 -4.50
CA VAL A 135 -2.65 9.21 -4.45
C VAL A 135 -2.12 9.84 -3.16
N GLN A 136 -2.20 9.13 -2.03
CA GLN A 136 -1.65 9.59 -0.74
C GLN A 136 -0.17 9.97 -0.82
N MET A 137 0.58 9.36 -1.76
CA MET A 137 2.02 9.56 -1.86
C MET A 137 2.41 10.71 -2.82
N LEU A 138 1.46 11.33 -3.52
CA LEU A 138 1.81 12.24 -4.61
C LEU A 138 2.40 13.56 -4.12
N ASP A 139 1.90 14.11 -3.03
CA ASP A 139 2.34 15.41 -2.51
C ASP A 139 3.75 15.36 -1.89
N ILE A 140 4.19 14.19 -1.42
CA ILE A 140 5.55 14.04 -0.91
C ILE A 140 6.61 13.90 -2.02
N ILE A 141 6.20 13.49 -3.24
CA ILE A 141 7.13 13.25 -4.35
C ILE A 141 8.00 14.45 -4.68
N PRO A 142 7.47 15.67 -4.92
CA PRO A 142 8.29 16.83 -5.24
C PRO A 142 9.25 17.20 -4.10
N LEU A 143 8.83 17.04 -2.84
CA LEU A 143 9.65 17.30 -1.65
C LEU A 143 10.86 16.37 -1.57
N LEU A 144 10.72 15.15 -2.04
CA LEU A 144 11.77 14.13 -2.04
C LEU A 144 12.66 14.20 -3.29
N THR A 145 12.10 14.53 -4.46
CA THR A 145 12.86 14.54 -5.72
C THR A 145 13.66 15.81 -5.93
N ASP A 146 13.18 16.95 -5.41
CA ASP A 146 13.85 18.26 -5.50
C ASP A 146 13.77 19.02 -4.17
N PRO A 147 14.44 18.53 -3.10
CA PRO A 147 14.36 19.16 -1.79
C PRO A 147 14.88 20.60 -1.77
N ALA A 148 15.81 20.94 -2.68
CA ALA A 148 16.34 22.31 -2.77
C ALA A 148 15.27 23.34 -3.18
N ALA A 149 14.39 22.99 -4.11
CA ALA A 149 13.27 23.83 -4.51
C ALA A 149 12.24 24.02 -3.38
N HIS A 150 12.28 23.17 -2.36
CA HIS A 150 11.37 23.17 -1.21
C HIS A 150 12.05 23.59 0.09
N GLY A 151 13.13 24.40 0.03
CA GLY A 151 13.79 25.00 1.19
C GLY A 151 14.73 24.06 1.94
N MET A 152 15.09 22.91 1.38
CA MET A 152 15.98 21.91 1.99
C MET A 152 17.20 21.61 1.10
N PRO A 153 18.06 22.60 0.81
CA PRO A 153 19.12 22.47 -0.22
C PRO A 153 20.21 21.45 0.13
N ASN A 154 20.34 21.08 1.39
CA ASN A 154 21.36 20.12 1.86
C ASN A 154 20.78 18.72 2.16
N ALA A 155 19.48 18.54 1.97
CA ALA A 155 18.85 17.24 2.20
C ALA A 155 19.12 16.28 1.03
N PRO A 156 19.22 14.97 1.30
CA PRO A 156 19.32 13.99 0.22
C PRO A 156 18.07 14.00 -0.66
N SER A 157 18.24 13.82 -1.94
CA SER A 157 17.16 13.64 -2.88
C SER A 157 16.91 12.16 -3.15
N PHE A 158 15.73 11.86 -3.69
CA PHE A 158 15.29 10.47 -3.92
C PHE A 158 14.82 10.26 -5.36
N ASN A 159 15.06 9.06 -5.89
CA ASN A 159 14.32 8.52 -7.02
C ASN A 159 13.11 7.77 -6.46
N VAL A 160 11.93 8.34 -6.59
CA VAL A 160 10.71 7.86 -5.91
C VAL A 160 9.94 6.89 -6.81
N VAL A 161 9.61 5.73 -6.25
CA VAL A 161 8.66 4.76 -6.80
C VAL A 161 7.47 4.68 -5.86
N ALA A 162 6.32 5.23 -6.26
CA ALA A 162 5.07 5.13 -5.48
C ALA A 162 4.16 4.09 -6.15
N ALA A 163 4.06 2.91 -5.56
CA ALA A 163 3.38 1.77 -6.17
C ALA A 163 1.95 1.60 -5.66
N SER A 164 1.05 1.20 -6.56
CA SER A 164 -0.24 0.60 -6.17
C SER A 164 -0.02 -0.84 -5.74
N LEU A 165 -0.51 -1.21 -4.57
CA LEU A 165 -0.46 -2.59 -4.10
C LEU A 165 -1.20 -3.54 -5.05
N PRO A 166 -0.86 -4.85 -5.11
CA PRO A 166 -1.63 -5.82 -5.88
C PRO A 166 -3.11 -5.78 -5.49
N GLY A 167 -3.99 -5.64 -6.47
CA GLY A 167 -5.43 -5.51 -6.23
C GLY A 167 -5.91 -4.12 -5.81
N PHE A 168 -5.03 -3.10 -5.90
CA PHE A 168 -5.37 -1.69 -5.63
C PHE A 168 -5.10 -0.83 -6.86
N GLY A 169 -5.85 0.25 -6.98
CA GLY A 169 -5.62 1.27 -8.00
C GLY A 169 -5.49 0.63 -9.39
N PHE A 170 -4.44 0.99 -10.10
CA PHE A 170 -4.23 0.53 -11.47
C PHE A 170 -3.35 -0.74 -11.59
N SER A 171 -3.01 -1.41 -10.46
CA SER A 171 -2.42 -2.75 -10.46
C SER A 171 -3.46 -3.82 -10.76
N ASP A 172 -3.02 -4.98 -11.27
CA ASP A 172 -3.92 -6.09 -11.56
C ASP A 172 -4.62 -6.60 -10.31
N ILE A 173 -5.88 -6.95 -10.47
CA ILE A 173 -6.66 -7.67 -9.47
C ILE A 173 -6.17 -9.12 -9.41
N PRO A 174 -5.77 -9.63 -8.22
CA PRO A 174 -5.35 -11.03 -8.08
C PRO A 174 -6.42 -12.00 -8.57
N THR A 175 -6.02 -12.95 -9.41
CA THR A 175 -6.88 -13.99 -9.99
C THR A 175 -6.82 -15.30 -9.21
N ARG A 176 -6.00 -15.37 -8.16
CA ARG A 176 -5.82 -16.53 -7.28
C ARG A 176 -5.81 -16.12 -5.82
N PRO A 177 -6.19 -16.98 -4.87
CA PRO A 177 -6.05 -16.72 -3.45
C PRO A 177 -4.57 -16.64 -3.02
N GLY A 178 -4.33 -16.07 -1.82
CA GLY A 178 -3.01 -16.06 -1.20
C GLY A 178 -2.11 -14.93 -1.68
N VAL A 179 -2.67 -13.82 -2.14
CA VAL A 179 -1.91 -12.60 -2.42
C VAL A 179 -2.05 -11.65 -1.23
N GLY A 180 -1.28 -11.93 -0.20
CA GLY A 180 -1.21 -11.14 1.03
C GLY A 180 0.07 -10.33 1.14
N PHE A 181 0.58 -10.15 2.36
CA PHE A 181 1.73 -9.29 2.63
C PHE A 181 3.06 -9.85 2.11
N ALA A 182 3.33 -11.15 2.32
CA ALA A 182 4.59 -11.75 1.89
C ALA A 182 4.68 -11.80 0.37
N THR A 183 3.60 -12.21 -0.30
CA THR A 183 3.53 -12.19 -1.77
C THR A 183 3.68 -10.75 -2.31
N SER A 184 3.04 -9.76 -1.67
CA SER A 184 3.19 -8.36 -2.07
C SER A 184 4.63 -7.88 -1.86
N ALA A 185 5.29 -8.25 -0.77
CA ALA A 185 6.68 -7.90 -0.50
C ALA A 185 7.63 -8.45 -1.59
N GLU A 186 7.44 -9.70 -2.01
CA GLU A 186 8.21 -10.30 -3.12
C GLU A 186 7.98 -9.56 -4.45
N LEU A 187 6.73 -9.22 -4.79
CA LEU A 187 6.42 -8.47 -6.00
C LEU A 187 7.04 -7.07 -5.99
N MET A 188 7.03 -6.39 -4.84
CA MET A 188 7.64 -5.07 -4.69
C MET A 188 9.17 -5.12 -4.72
N ALA A 189 9.79 -6.15 -4.13
CA ALA A 189 11.24 -6.35 -4.22
C ALA A 189 11.67 -6.59 -5.69
N LYS A 190 10.96 -7.44 -6.42
CA LYS A 190 11.20 -7.67 -7.85
C LYS A 190 10.93 -6.42 -8.69
N LEU A 191 9.94 -5.60 -8.32
CA LEU A 191 9.72 -4.30 -8.98
C LEU A 191 10.97 -3.42 -8.88
N MET A 192 11.50 -3.26 -7.68
CA MET A 192 12.67 -2.40 -7.45
C MET A 192 13.93 -2.99 -8.06
N HIS A 193 14.22 -4.25 -7.80
CA HIS A 193 15.47 -4.89 -8.21
C HIS A 193 15.43 -5.37 -9.66
N ASP A 194 14.49 -6.24 -10.02
CA ASP A 194 14.53 -6.93 -11.32
C ASP A 194 14.00 -6.04 -12.45
N ALA A 195 12.89 -5.28 -12.20
CA ALA A 195 12.28 -4.46 -13.23
C ALA A 195 12.98 -3.10 -13.40
N LEU A 196 13.29 -2.42 -12.29
CA LEU A 196 13.85 -1.07 -12.31
C LEU A 196 15.38 -1.05 -12.20
N GLY A 197 16.02 -2.15 -11.80
CA GLY A 197 17.47 -2.29 -11.73
C GLY A 197 18.12 -1.59 -10.53
N TYR A 198 17.37 -1.33 -9.47
CA TYR A 198 17.90 -0.78 -8.24
C TYR A 198 18.44 -1.90 -7.35
N GLU A 199 19.76 -2.10 -7.36
CA GLU A 199 20.40 -3.13 -6.54
C GLU A 199 20.16 -2.94 -5.05
N ARG A 200 20.15 -1.67 -4.60
CA ARG A 200 19.88 -1.28 -3.20
C ARG A 200 18.94 -0.08 -3.16
N TYR A 201 17.97 -0.10 -2.25
CA TYR A 201 16.94 0.94 -2.15
C TYR A 201 16.40 1.08 -0.73
N GLY A 202 15.89 2.28 -0.42
CA GLY A 202 15.09 2.52 0.77
C GLY A 202 13.64 2.11 0.56
N VAL A 203 12.93 1.85 1.65
CA VAL A 203 11.49 1.58 1.61
C VAL A 203 10.76 2.38 2.68
N ARG A 204 9.59 2.89 2.35
CA ARG A 204 8.67 3.53 3.29
C ARG A 204 7.28 2.95 3.14
N GLY A 205 6.60 2.77 4.27
CA GLY A 205 5.19 2.36 4.29
C GLY A 205 4.50 2.76 5.58
N SER A 206 3.20 2.98 5.46
CA SER A 206 2.26 3.13 6.56
C SER A 206 1.14 2.11 6.39
N ASP A 207 0.38 1.80 7.43
CA ASP A 207 -0.73 0.83 7.39
C ASP A 207 -0.31 -0.52 6.77
N LEU A 208 -1.04 -1.05 5.76
CA LEU A 208 -0.68 -2.29 5.04
C LEU A 208 0.71 -2.19 4.41
N GLY A 209 1.04 -1.01 3.85
CA GLY A 209 2.36 -0.74 3.29
C GLY A 209 3.48 -0.91 4.32
N GLY A 210 3.25 -0.51 5.56
CA GLY A 210 4.20 -0.69 6.66
C GLY A 210 4.54 -2.15 6.96
N VAL A 211 3.54 -3.03 6.91
CA VAL A 211 3.75 -4.49 7.06
C VAL A 211 4.51 -5.05 5.88
N ILE A 212 4.17 -4.63 4.66
CA ILE A 212 4.84 -5.09 3.43
C ILE A 212 6.31 -4.70 3.43
N VAL A 213 6.66 -3.43 3.70
CA VAL A 213 8.07 -2.99 3.70
C VAL A 213 8.89 -3.66 4.80
N ARG A 214 8.27 -3.97 5.94
CA ARG A 214 8.89 -4.80 6.98
C ARG A 214 9.19 -6.21 6.47
N GLN A 215 8.25 -6.84 5.74
CA GLN A 215 8.49 -8.14 5.12
C GLN A 215 9.58 -8.08 4.05
N MET A 216 9.64 -7.01 3.25
CA MET A 216 10.74 -6.80 2.29
C MET A 216 12.10 -6.78 2.97
N ALA A 217 12.25 -6.06 4.07
CA ALA A 217 13.49 -6.01 4.83
C ALA A 217 13.88 -7.37 5.45
N LEU A 218 12.90 -8.16 5.86
CA LEU A 218 13.15 -9.52 6.36
C LEU A 218 13.54 -10.49 5.24
N LEU A 219 12.91 -10.40 4.08
CA LEU A 219 13.11 -11.30 2.94
C LEU A 219 14.37 -10.94 2.14
N HIS A 220 14.65 -9.65 1.95
CA HIS A 220 15.70 -9.11 1.11
C HIS A 220 16.61 -8.10 1.85
N PRO A 221 17.25 -8.49 2.99
CA PRO A 221 18.01 -7.57 3.83
C PRO A 221 19.23 -6.94 3.10
N ASP A 222 19.76 -7.61 2.08
CA ASP A 222 20.90 -7.12 1.30
C ASP A 222 20.51 -6.02 0.29
N GLN A 223 19.22 -5.98 -0.12
CA GLN A 223 18.70 -5.00 -1.05
C GLN A 223 18.12 -3.76 -0.34
N VAL A 224 17.53 -3.93 0.84
CA VAL A 224 16.87 -2.85 1.60
C VAL A 224 17.89 -2.14 2.48
N ILE A 225 18.23 -0.89 2.15
CA ILE A 225 19.21 -0.08 2.91
C ILE A 225 18.66 0.50 4.21
N GLY A 226 17.34 0.69 4.27
CA GLY A 226 16.62 1.24 5.42
C GLY A 226 15.13 1.16 5.24
N VAL A 227 14.41 1.08 6.35
CA VAL A 227 12.95 1.04 6.40
C VAL A 227 12.46 2.27 7.15
N HIS A 228 11.56 3.05 6.58
CA HIS A 228 10.91 4.15 7.25
C HIS A 228 9.43 3.85 7.48
N LEU A 229 8.96 3.97 8.72
CA LEU A 229 7.61 3.58 9.13
C LEU A 229 6.90 4.71 9.87
N THR A 230 5.58 4.73 9.74
CA THR A 230 4.68 5.46 10.62
C THR A 230 3.82 4.44 11.37
N GLY A 231 3.96 4.42 12.69
CA GLY A 231 3.25 3.46 13.53
C GLY A 231 3.84 2.03 13.52
N ILE A 232 3.42 1.24 14.48
CA ILE A 232 3.73 -0.19 14.59
C ILE A 232 2.41 -0.94 14.50
N ILE A 233 2.11 -1.50 13.34
CA ILE A 233 0.93 -2.34 13.15
C ILE A 233 1.31 -3.78 13.47
N GLY A 234 0.55 -4.36 14.41
CA GLY A 234 0.71 -5.74 14.82
C GLY A 234 1.88 -5.95 15.76
N ALA A 235 1.58 -6.08 17.05
CA ALA A 235 2.53 -6.49 18.10
C ALA A 235 2.95 -7.97 18.00
N ALA A 236 2.73 -8.61 16.87
CA ALA A 236 3.10 -10.00 16.66
C ALA A 236 4.62 -10.17 16.79
N GLY A 237 5.04 -10.81 17.87
CA GLY A 237 6.45 -11.10 18.18
C GLY A 237 7.00 -10.39 19.42
N ALA A 238 6.30 -9.41 20.00
CA ALA A 238 6.65 -8.90 21.33
C ALA A 238 6.01 -9.78 22.41
N SER A 239 6.83 -10.40 23.25
CA SER A 239 6.38 -11.30 24.34
C SER A 239 6.69 -10.71 25.71
N PRO A 240 5.90 -10.99 26.74
CA PRO A 240 6.20 -10.59 28.11
C PRO A 240 7.60 -11.08 28.57
N PRO A 241 8.22 -10.45 29.57
CA PRO A 241 7.66 -9.35 30.37
C PRO A 241 7.69 -7.99 29.64
N TYR A 242 6.68 -7.16 29.93
CA TYR A 242 6.58 -5.80 29.39
C TYR A 242 6.99 -4.77 30.44
N THR A 243 7.57 -3.64 30.00
CA THR A 243 7.76 -2.48 30.86
C THR A 243 6.41 -1.82 31.16
N ALA A 244 6.38 -0.89 32.10
CA ALA A 244 5.15 -0.14 32.42
C ALA A 244 4.67 0.70 31.21
N ALA A 245 5.59 1.27 30.41
CA ALA A 245 5.26 2.01 29.20
C ALA A 245 4.69 1.11 28.10
N GLU A 246 5.30 -0.05 27.88
CA GLU A 246 4.81 -1.03 26.92
C GLU A 246 3.43 -1.57 27.31
N GLN A 247 3.20 -1.88 28.60
CA GLN A 247 1.88 -2.31 29.05
C GLN A 247 0.82 -1.23 28.85
N LYS A 248 1.16 0.03 29.17
CA LYS A 248 0.26 1.17 28.91
C LYS A 248 -0.09 1.28 27.41
N PHE A 249 0.89 1.09 26.53
CA PHE A 249 0.67 1.08 25.09
C PHE A 249 -0.28 -0.08 24.67
N ILE A 250 -0.03 -1.30 25.13
CA ILE A 250 -0.86 -2.48 24.83
C ILE A 250 -2.31 -2.24 25.32
N ASP A 251 -2.48 -1.71 26.53
CA ASP A 251 -3.79 -1.38 27.09
C ASP A 251 -4.51 -0.28 26.29
N ALA A 252 -3.75 0.68 25.72
CA ALA A 252 -4.30 1.71 24.86
C ALA A 252 -4.71 1.17 23.48
N VAL A 253 -3.90 0.29 22.88
CA VAL A 253 -4.26 -0.41 21.62
C VAL A 253 -5.53 -1.24 21.80
N ALA A 254 -5.69 -1.90 22.93
CA ALA A 254 -6.91 -2.68 23.21
C ALA A 254 -8.19 -1.82 23.20
N LYS A 255 -8.09 -0.51 23.50
CA LYS A 255 -9.24 0.41 23.47
C LYS A 255 -9.64 0.83 22.06
N VAL A 256 -8.74 0.71 21.09
CA VAL A 256 -9.01 0.99 19.67
C VAL A 256 -9.78 -0.15 19.01
N GLU A 257 -9.88 -1.29 19.66
CA GLU A 257 -10.46 -2.51 19.13
C GLU A 257 -11.87 -2.36 18.53
N PRO A 258 -12.81 -1.55 19.06
CA PRO A 258 -14.10 -1.30 18.42
C PRO A 258 -13.98 -0.68 17.01
N GLU A 259 -13.01 0.19 16.79
CA GLU A 259 -12.75 0.83 15.49
C GLU A 259 -12.23 -0.17 14.45
N LEU A 260 -11.73 -1.34 14.88
CA LEU A 260 -11.24 -2.39 14.00
C LEU A 260 -12.34 -3.36 13.53
N ALA A 261 -13.62 -3.08 13.79
CA ALA A 261 -14.74 -3.91 13.35
C ALA A 261 -14.77 -4.11 11.82
N TYR A 262 -14.38 -3.08 11.06
CA TYR A 262 -14.23 -3.16 9.61
C TYR A 262 -13.20 -4.24 9.20
N ALA A 263 -12.05 -4.26 9.86
CA ALA A 263 -10.97 -5.22 9.57
C ALA A 263 -11.41 -6.67 9.88
N ARG A 264 -12.18 -6.87 10.96
CA ARG A 264 -12.76 -8.19 11.27
C ARG A 264 -13.69 -8.68 10.18
N LEU A 265 -14.54 -7.79 9.64
CA LEU A 265 -15.40 -8.14 8.51
C LEU A 265 -14.56 -8.49 7.28
N GLN A 266 -13.56 -7.66 6.96
CA GLN A 266 -12.66 -7.84 5.81
C GLN A 266 -11.77 -9.08 5.94
N THR A 267 -11.34 -9.47 7.15
CA THR A 267 -10.55 -10.69 7.38
C THR A 267 -11.40 -11.97 7.38
N SER A 268 -12.71 -11.87 7.54
CA SER A 268 -13.62 -13.03 7.67
C SER A 268 -14.46 -13.29 6.43
N LYS A 269 -15.21 -12.30 5.93
CA LYS A 269 -16.18 -12.44 4.84
C LYS A 269 -16.11 -11.26 3.84
N PRO A 270 -14.92 -10.94 3.29
CA PRO A 270 -14.75 -9.76 2.42
C PRO A 270 -15.63 -9.80 1.18
N GLN A 271 -15.84 -10.98 0.59
CA GLN A 271 -16.65 -11.10 -0.62
C GLN A 271 -18.11 -10.69 -0.40
N THR A 272 -18.67 -10.88 0.80
CA THR A 272 -20.03 -10.43 1.13
C THR A 272 -20.14 -8.91 1.08
N LEU A 273 -19.14 -8.21 1.65
CA LEU A 273 -19.06 -6.74 1.61
C LEU A 273 -18.79 -6.23 0.19
N ALA A 274 -17.96 -6.93 -0.56
CA ALA A 274 -17.54 -6.55 -1.90
C ALA A 274 -18.70 -6.27 -2.85
N HIS A 275 -19.80 -7.02 -2.75
CA HIS A 275 -21.00 -6.79 -3.56
C HIS A 275 -21.58 -5.39 -3.36
N ALA A 276 -21.63 -4.91 -2.12
CA ALA A 276 -22.15 -3.57 -1.81
C ALA A 276 -21.18 -2.47 -2.27
N LEU A 277 -19.88 -2.64 -2.00
CA LEU A 277 -18.86 -1.63 -2.33
C LEU A 277 -18.63 -1.48 -3.84
N ASN A 278 -18.89 -2.53 -4.62
CA ASN A 278 -18.73 -2.50 -6.07
C ASN A 278 -19.96 -2.04 -6.82
N ASP A 279 -21.12 -2.01 -6.16
CA ASP A 279 -22.39 -1.64 -6.79
C ASP A 279 -22.84 -0.23 -6.44
N SER A 280 -22.52 0.26 -5.24
CA SER A 280 -22.95 1.56 -4.75
C SER A 280 -21.78 2.51 -4.55
N PRO A 281 -21.63 3.58 -5.38
CA PRO A 281 -20.61 4.60 -5.15
C PRO A 281 -20.83 5.33 -3.82
N ALA A 282 -22.07 5.60 -3.43
CA ALA A 282 -22.39 6.19 -2.13
C ALA A 282 -22.06 5.24 -0.97
N GLY A 283 -22.27 3.92 -1.14
CA GLY A 283 -21.86 2.90 -0.16
C GLY A 283 -20.34 2.81 -0.02
N LEU A 284 -19.62 2.89 -1.14
CA LEU A 284 -18.15 2.97 -1.13
C LEU A 284 -17.67 4.24 -0.41
N ALA A 285 -18.27 5.40 -0.70
CA ALA A 285 -17.97 6.65 -0.02
C ALA A 285 -18.22 6.55 1.49
N ALA A 286 -19.35 5.98 1.91
CA ALA A 286 -19.65 5.77 3.32
C ALA A 286 -18.58 4.92 4.02
N TRP A 287 -18.17 3.82 3.38
CA TRP A 287 -17.20 2.87 3.95
C TRP A 287 -15.79 3.45 4.09
N ILE A 288 -15.38 4.32 3.17
CA ILE A 288 -14.02 4.89 3.12
C ILE A 288 -13.96 6.23 3.88
N VAL A 289 -14.87 7.17 3.64
CA VAL A 289 -14.79 8.52 4.19
C VAL A 289 -15.00 8.52 5.71
N GLU A 290 -15.77 7.58 6.24
CA GLU A 290 -15.90 7.40 7.67
C GLU A 290 -14.53 7.12 8.32
N LYS A 291 -13.65 6.35 7.64
CA LYS A 291 -12.28 6.08 8.12
C LYS A 291 -11.36 7.31 7.99
N PHE A 292 -11.47 8.04 6.89
CA PHE A 292 -10.74 9.30 6.76
C PHE A 292 -11.09 10.27 7.88
N ARG A 293 -12.36 10.40 8.22
CA ARG A 293 -12.81 11.24 9.34
C ARG A 293 -12.36 10.73 10.71
N ALA A 294 -12.43 9.42 10.94
CA ALA A 294 -12.14 8.84 12.23
C ALA A 294 -10.64 8.76 12.55
N TRP A 295 -9.79 8.65 11.53
CA TRP A 295 -8.37 8.32 11.68
C TRP A 295 -7.44 9.50 11.42
N SER A 296 -7.91 10.58 10.78
CA SER A 296 -7.10 11.80 10.56
C SER A 296 -7.15 12.76 11.74
N ASP A 297 -6.17 13.67 11.81
CA ASP A 297 -6.13 14.77 12.78
C ASP A 297 -7.07 15.90 12.35
N CYS A 298 -8.37 15.61 12.23
CA CYS A 298 -9.39 16.52 11.71
C CYS A 298 -10.37 17.05 12.77
N ASN A 299 -10.24 16.64 14.03
CA ASN A 299 -11.18 17.00 15.10
C ASN A 299 -12.65 16.77 14.74
N GLY A 300 -12.93 15.76 13.89
CA GLY A 300 -14.27 15.39 13.46
C GLY A 300 -14.80 16.13 12.23
N ASP A 301 -14.06 17.08 11.69
CA ASP A 301 -14.33 17.74 10.42
C ASP A 301 -13.29 17.29 9.37
N VAL A 302 -13.66 16.30 8.55
CA VAL A 302 -12.76 15.70 7.58
C VAL A 302 -12.27 16.71 6.53
N GLU A 303 -13.07 17.74 6.23
CA GLU A 303 -12.73 18.78 5.26
C GLU A 303 -11.71 19.80 5.80
N SER A 304 -11.42 19.78 7.10
CA SER A 304 -10.29 20.52 7.65
C SER A 304 -8.93 19.95 7.27
N ARG A 305 -8.88 18.71 6.75
CA ARG A 305 -7.65 18.01 6.32
C ARG A 305 -7.65 17.62 4.84
N PHE A 306 -8.80 17.30 4.29
CA PHE A 306 -8.93 16.85 2.91
C PHE A 306 -10.05 17.62 2.22
N THR A 307 -9.79 18.16 1.06
CA THR A 307 -10.84 18.73 0.22
C THR A 307 -11.78 17.63 -0.29
N LYS A 308 -13.00 17.99 -0.66
CA LYS A 308 -13.93 17.05 -1.31
C LYS A 308 -13.30 16.42 -2.57
N ASP A 309 -12.53 17.19 -3.33
CA ASP A 309 -11.83 16.69 -4.53
C ASP A 309 -10.82 15.59 -4.20
N GLU A 310 -10.05 15.75 -3.13
CA GLU A 310 -9.08 14.74 -2.69
C GLU A 310 -9.76 13.46 -2.22
N LEU A 311 -10.78 13.58 -1.37
CA LEU A 311 -11.58 12.44 -0.91
C LEU A 311 -12.21 11.70 -2.08
N ILE A 312 -12.85 12.42 -3.00
CA ILE A 312 -13.51 11.83 -4.17
C ILE A 312 -12.47 11.25 -5.13
N THR A 313 -11.32 11.89 -5.33
CA THR A 313 -10.26 11.34 -6.20
C THR A 313 -9.77 9.97 -5.69
N ASN A 314 -9.60 9.82 -4.37
CA ASN A 314 -9.29 8.52 -3.80
C ASN A 314 -10.42 7.49 -4.02
N LEU A 315 -11.69 7.88 -3.82
CA LEU A 315 -12.85 7.04 -4.11
C LEU A 315 -12.91 6.64 -5.59
N MET A 316 -12.62 7.59 -6.50
CA MET A 316 -12.59 7.36 -7.94
C MET A 316 -11.54 6.32 -8.33
N VAL A 317 -10.37 6.32 -7.72
CA VAL A 317 -9.34 5.30 -7.99
C VAL A 317 -9.90 3.89 -7.72
N TYR A 318 -10.63 3.70 -6.62
CA TYR A 318 -11.27 2.42 -6.32
C TYR A 318 -12.42 2.09 -7.27
N TRP A 319 -13.23 3.10 -7.60
CA TRP A 319 -14.42 2.92 -8.40
C TRP A 319 -14.10 2.58 -9.86
N VAL A 320 -13.30 3.42 -10.51
CA VAL A 320 -13.03 3.29 -11.96
C VAL A 320 -12.21 2.05 -12.31
N THR A 321 -11.49 1.51 -11.33
CA THR A 321 -10.69 0.30 -11.50
C THR A 321 -11.40 -0.97 -11.01
N GLY A 322 -12.53 -0.81 -10.29
CA GLY A 322 -13.23 -1.93 -9.66
C GLY A 322 -12.42 -2.63 -8.57
N THR A 323 -11.49 -1.92 -7.90
CA THR A 323 -10.56 -2.52 -6.92
C THR A 323 -11.05 -2.46 -5.48
N ALA A 324 -12.19 -1.87 -5.19
CA ALA A 324 -12.78 -1.95 -3.84
C ALA A 324 -12.93 -3.40 -3.36
N PRO A 325 -13.47 -4.36 -4.16
CA PRO A 325 -13.54 -5.77 -3.79
C PRO A 325 -12.20 -6.43 -3.51
N SER A 326 -11.19 -6.19 -4.34
CA SER A 326 -9.87 -6.81 -4.18
C SER A 326 -9.12 -6.25 -2.98
N SER A 327 -9.25 -4.94 -2.72
CA SER A 327 -8.61 -4.30 -1.57
C SER A 327 -9.10 -4.88 -0.24
N VAL A 328 -10.40 -5.15 -0.10
CA VAL A 328 -10.94 -5.77 1.12
C VAL A 328 -10.63 -7.27 1.20
N ARG A 329 -10.48 -7.98 0.05
CA ARG A 329 -10.06 -9.39 0.04
C ARG A 329 -8.62 -9.59 0.51
N MET A 330 -7.74 -8.62 0.30
CA MET A 330 -6.37 -8.69 0.80
C MET A 330 -6.31 -8.96 2.31
N TYR A 331 -7.25 -8.40 3.09
CA TYR A 331 -7.36 -8.66 4.52
C TYR A 331 -7.61 -10.14 4.85
N TYR A 332 -8.37 -10.85 4.01
CA TYR A 332 -8.60 -12.28 4.17
C TYR A 332 -7.32 -13.08 3.94
N ASP A 333 -6.55 -12.70 2.93
CA ASP A 333 -5.33 -13.40 2.55
C ASP A 333 -4.20 -13.13 3.55
N PHE A 334 -4.00 -11.89 4.01
CA PHE A 334 -2.87 -11.57 4.87
C PHE A 334 -2.90 -12.27 6.24
N VAL A 335 -4.07 -12.54 6.82
CA VAL A 335 -4.16 -13.28 8.11
C VAL A 335 -3.94 -14.79 7.92
N ARG A 336 -3.87 -15.28 6.70
CA ARG A 336 -3.71 -16.70 6.34
C ARG A 336 -2.38 -16.99 5.67
N GLU A 337 -1.73 -16.00 5.11
CA GLU A 337 -0.42 -16.12 4.50
C GLU A 337 0.66 -16.17 5.59
N PRO A 338 1.57 -17.15 5.56
CA PRO A 338 2.70 -17.19 6.49
C PRO A 338 3.62 -15.98 6.27
N LEU A 339 3.88 -15.22 7.32
CA LEU A 339 4.85 -14.13 7.31
C LEU A 339 6.20 -14.62 7.80
N LYS A 340 7.28 -14.07 7.23
CA LYS A 340 8.61 -14.29 7.79
C LYS A 340 8.68 -13.63 9.17
N ALA A 341 8.92 -14.45 10.18
CA ALA A 341 9.10 -13.99 11.55
C ALA A 341 10.54 -13.51 11.77
N GLY A 342 10.72 -12.65 12.74
CA GLY A 342 12.04 -12.19 13.18
C GLY A 342 12.08 -10.69 13.44
N ARG A 343 13.19 -10.27 14.04
CA ARG A 343 13.53 -8.87 14.19
C ARG A 343 14.10 -8.35 12.87
N VAL A 344 13.72 -7.16 12.47
CA VAL A 344 14.30 -6.48 11.31
C VAL A 344 15.67 -5.93 11.72
N GLU A 345 16.73 -6.42 11.12
CA GLU A 345 18.12 -5.98 11.40
C GLU A 345 18.56 -4.82 10.48
N THR A 346 17.89 -4.63 9.33
CA THR A 346 18.03 -3.43 8.51
C THR A 346 17.72 -2.19 9.35
N PRO A 347 18.46 -1.07 9.21
CA PRO A 347 18.16 0.17 9.92
C PRO A 347 16.70 0.62 9.75
N VAL A 348 16.05 1.03 10.85
CA VAL A 348 14.66 1.51 10.84
C VAL A 348 14.58 2.92 11.40
N GLY A 349 13.93 3.81 10.63
CA GLY A 349 13.44 5.10 11.05
C GLY A 349 11.94 5.03 11.36
N MET A 350 11.57 5.60 12.51
CA MET A 350 10.18 5.67 12.97
C MET A 350 9.76 7.13 13.10
N LEU A 351 8.65 7.48 12.47
CA LEU A 351 7.94 8.74 12.71
C LEU A 351 6.58 8.43 13.31
N MET A 352 6.41 8.72 14.59
CA MET A 352 5.19 8.41 15.32
C MET A 352 4.27 9.63 15.39
N SER A 353 3.03 9.52 14.95
CA SER A 353 2.02 10.54 15.21
C SER A 353 1.30 10.26 16.53
N THR A 354 1.15 11.28 17.36
CA THR A 354 0.33 11.23 18.58
C THR A 354 -1.16 11.48 18.31
N LYS A 355 -1.50 11.74 17.02
CA LYS A 355 -2.86 12.01 16.53
C LYS A 355 -3.45 10.88 15.70
N ASP A 356 -2.65 9.82 15.46
CA ASP A 356 -3.15 8.62 14.78
C ASP A 356 -4.22 7.92 15.63
N LEU A 357 -5.13 7.22 14.98
CA LEU A 357 -6.04 6.26 15.60
C LEU A 357 -5.30 5.28 16.53
N PHE A 358 -4.16 4.76 16.08
CA PHE A 358 -3.34 3.88 16.89
C PHE A 358 -2.44 4.71 17.82
N PRO A 359 -2.43 4.38 19.14
CA PRO A 359 -1.53 5.04 20.08
C PRO A 359 -0.08 4.92 19.62
N ALA A 360 0.69 5.99 19.82
CA ALA A 360 2.12 5.95 19.59
C ALA A 360 2.78 4.91 20.51
N ALA A 361 3.50 3.95 19.90
CA ALA A 361 4.25 2.96 20.66
C ALA A 361 5.44 3.61 21.37
N PRO A 362 5.86 3.18 22.56
CA PRO A 362 7.11 3.61 23.13
C PRO A 362 8.29 3.01 22.35
N ARG A 363 9.39 3.76 22.26
CA ARG A 363 10.57 3.37 21.47
C ARG A 363 11.09 1.97 21.81
N GLU A 364 11.14 1.63 23.09
CA GLU A 364 11.59 0.32 23.57
C GLU A 364 10.73 -0.85 23.05
N PHE A 365 9.44 -0.61 22.79
CA PHE A 365 8.57 -1.61 22.15
C PHE A 365 8.95 -1.82 20.68
N GLY A 366 9.26 -0.73 19.96
CA GLY A 366 9.77 -0.80 18.59
C GLY A 366 11.09 -1.57 18.52
N GLU A 367 12.01 -1.32 19.44
CA GLU A 367 13.33 -1.93 19.49
C GLU A 367 13.31 -3.46 19.72
N ARG A 368 12.22 -4.01 20.26
CA ARG A 368 12.02 -5.47 20.33
C ARG A 368 11.91 -6.12 18.96
N LEU A 369 11.34 -5.41 17.99
CA LEU A 369 10.98 -5.95 16.69
C LEU A 369 11.86 -5.43 15.55
N LEU A 370 12.50 -4.27 15.76
CA LEU A 370 13.14 -3.47 14.73
C LEU A 370 14.50 -2.97 15.22
N ASN A 371 15.45 -2.80 14.29
CA ASN A 371 16.70 -2.11 14.54
C ASN A 371 16.48 -0.59 14.42
N VAL A 372 15.87 0.00 15.45
CA VAL A 372 15.51 1.43 15.48
C VAL A 372 16.73 2.29 15.61
N GLN A 373 17.09 3.01 14.54
CA GLN A 373 18.22 3.96 14.53
C GLN A 373 17.79 5.42 14.52
N HIS A 374 16.53 5.69 14.12
CA HIS A 374 15.92 7.01 14.16
C HIS A 374 14.52 6.91 14.76
N TRP A 375 14.18 7.86 15.62
CA TRP A 375 12.86 7.94 16.25
C TRP A 375 12.46 9.41 16.38
N ALA A 376 11.35 9.75 15.76
CA ALA A 376 10.75 11.06 15.83
C ALA A 376 9.26 10.96 16.19
N GLU A 377 8.73 11.99 16.78
CA GLU A 377 7.31 12.13 17.13
C GLU A 377 6.76 13.44 16.58
N THR A 378 5.49 13.42 16.18
CA THR A 378 4.75 14.60 15.77
C THR A 378 3.40 14.65 16.48
N ASP A 379 2.95 15.87 16.82
CA ASP A 379 1.63 16.16 17.36
C ASP A 379 0.66 16.69 16.29
N ARG A 380 1.05 16.57 15.01
CA ARG A 380 0.29 16.98 13.83
C ARG A 380 0.15 15.82 12.85
N GLY A 381 -1.02 15.76 12.21
CA GLY A 381 -1.38 14.72 11.27
C GLY A 381 -1.73 13.39 11.95
N GLY A 382 -2.71 12.70 11.42
CA GLY A 382 -3.21 11.42 11.92
C GLY A 382 -2.64 10.23 11.15
N HIS A 383 -3.54 9.33 10.79
CA HIS A 383 -3.21 8.06 10.12
C HIS A 383 -2.68 8.22 8.70
N PHE A 384 -3.16 9.23 7.97
CA PHE A 384 -2.76 9.49 6.58
C PHE A 384 -1.64 10.52 6.51
N LEU A 385 -0.60 10.33 7.32
CA LEU A 385 0.41 11.33 7.62
C LEU A 385 1.13 11.87 6.37
N GLU A 386 1.37 11.04 5.35
CA GLU A 386 1.96 11.47 4.07
C GLU A 386 1.07 12.45 3.30
N TRP A 387 -0.23 12.41 3.56
CA TRP A 387 -1.20 13.31 2.94
C TRP A 387 -1.51 14.52 3.83
N GLU A 388 -1.64 14.27 5.14
CA GLU A 388 -1.97 15.33 6.10
C GLU A 388 -0.80 16.29 6.36
N GLU A 389 0.44 15.79 6.40
CA GLU A 389 1.66 16.53 6.76
C GLU A 389 2.87 16.07 5.90
N PRO A 390 2.81 16.20 4.56
CA PRO A 390 3.84 15.68 3.64
C PRO A 390 5.24 16.25 3.93
N GLU A 391 5.34 17.52 4.35
CA GLU A 391 6.61 18.15 4.67
C GLU A 391 7.28 17.55 5.92
N ILE A 392 6.50 17.19 6.94
CA ILE A 392 7.01 16.53 8.16
C ILE A 392 7.59 15.17 7.77
N VAL A 393 6.84 14.39 6.99
CA VAL A 393 7.27 13.07 6.55
C VAL A 393 8.52 13.16 5.67
N ALA A 394 8.54 14.09 4.70
CA ALA A 394 9.70 14.26 3.81
C ALA A 394 10.98 14.60 4.59
N ARG A 395 10.91 15.55 5.52
CA ARG A 395 12.06 15.95 6.36
C ARG A 395 12.56 14.82 7.23
N ASP A 396 11.66 14.06 7.83
CA ASP A 396 12.02 12.94 8.67
C ASP A 396 12.70 11.81 7.86
N MET A 397 12.14 11.48 6.68
CA MET A 397 12.78 10.54 5.74
C MET A 397 14.18 11.01 5.31
N GLN A 398 14.32 12.29 4.96
CA GLN A 398 15.60 12.87 4.56
C GLN A 398 16.63 12.82 5.69
N THR A 399 16.21 13.08 6.93
CA THR A 399 17.07 12.96 8.12
C THR A 399 17.54 11.53 8.33
N PHE A 400 16.60 10.58 8.29
CA PHE A 400 16.92 9.17 8.49
C PHE A 400 17.83 8.61 7.40
N PHE A 401 17.40 8.69 6.14
CA PHE A 401 18.17 8.12 5.02
C PHE A 401 19.49 8.86 4.76
N GLY A 402 19.53 10.16 5.04
CA GLY A 402 20.77 10.95 4.94
C GLY A 402 21.83 10.56 5.95
N GLY A 403 21.43 9.99 7.08
CA GLY A 403 22.33 9.48 8.13
C GLY A 403 22.83 8.06 7.92
N LEU A 404 22.27 7.32 6.94
CA LEU A 404 22.67 5.95 6.68
C LEU A 404 23.99 5.88 5.90
N PRO A 405 24.83 4.85 6.15
CA PRO A 405 26.01 4.57 5.32
C PRO A 405 25.60 4.30 3.86
N ARG A 406 26.29 4.97 2.93
CA ARG A 406 26.08 4.82 1.48
C ARG A 406 26.90 3.68 0.90
#